data_f6281b5d053ebb69f390f6baadffc9c2
#
_entry.id   f6281b5d053ebb69f390f6baadffc9c2
#
_cell.length_a   1.000
_cell.length_b   1.000
_cell.length_c   1.000
_cell.angle_alpha   90.00
_cell.angle_beta   90.00
_cell.angle_gamma   90.00
#
_symmetry.space_group_name_H-M   'P 1'
#
loop_
_entity.id
_entity.type
_entity.pdbx_description
1 polymer ?
#
loop_
_entity_poly.entity_id
_entity_poly.type
_entity_poly.pdbx_seq_one_letter_code
_entity_poly.pdbx_strand_id
1 'polypeptide(L)'
;MSTVQKSAINEEEIDTILESDIQFSGNLETAKSLLVKGRLSGTITCGDDLYIAATALVDADIRSNRIIIRGGLKGHAIATESIQVLAGSLVEASLEAPEIIIENEE
;
A
#
# COMPACT_ATOMS: atom_id res chain seq x y z
N MET A 1 -2.88 4.31 20.34
CA MET A 1 -3.17 3.99 19.99
C MET A 1 -3.56 3.48 19.43
N SER A 2 -3.61 3.41 19.29
CA SER A 2 -3.96 2.96 18.76
C SER A 2 -4.35 2.39 18.21
N THR A 3 -4.55 2.30 18.09
CA THR A 3 -4.86 1.69 17.63
C THR A 3 -5.33 1.24 16.98
N VAL A 4 -5.41 1.21 16.63
CA VAL A 4 -5.81 0.81 15.83
C VAL A 4 -6.31 -0.12 15.68
N GLN A 5 -6.67 -0.49 15.85
CA GLN A 5 -7.01 -1.30 15.78
C GLN A 5 -7.41 -1.96 15.03
N LYS A 6 -7.32 -2.31 14.84
CA LYS A 6 -7.46 -3.14 14.20
C LYS A 6 -8.60 -3.54 13.86
N SER A 7 -9.25 -3.67 14.38
CA SER A 7 -10.38 -4.24 14.16
C SER A 7 -11.20 -3.56 13.30
N ALA A 8 -11.32 -2.47 13.39
CA ALA A 8 -12.22 -1.82 12.64
C ALA A 8 -11.89 -1.80 11.26
N ILE A 9 -10.81 -2.26 10.99
CA ILE A 9 -10.36 -2.12 9.75
C ILE A 9 -11.05 -2.83 8.71
N ASN A 10 -11.72 -3.83 8.94
CA ASN A 10 -12.21 -4.63 7.90
C ASN A 10 -13.55 -4.32 7.48
N GLU A 11 -14.00 -3.13 7.57
CA GLU A 11 -15.31 -2.86 7.12
C GLU A 11 -15.43 -3.09 5.68
N GLU A 12 -16.36 -3.85 5.31
CA GLU A 12 -16.39 -4.30 4.01
C GLU A 12 -16.85 -3.29 3.04
N GLU A 13 -17.46 -2.23 3.45
CA GLU A 13 -17.93 -1.33 2.45
C GLU A 13 -17.19 -0.03 2.40
N ILE A 14 -16.12 0.11 3.14
CA ILE A 14 -15.47 1.39 3.24
C ILE A 14 -14.01 1.25 2.95
N ASP A 15 -13.47 2.18 2.19
CA ASP A 15 -12.05 2.20 1.95
C ASP A 15 -11.35 2.63 3.22
N THR A 16 -10.21 2.08 3.48
CA THR A 16 -9.43 2.38 4.65
C THR A 16 -8.36 3.38 4.29
N ILE A 17 -8.18 4.37 5.15
CA ILE A 17 -7.18 5.41 4.94
C ILE A 17 -6.30 5.49 6.17
N LEU A 18 -4.99 5.36 5.95
CA LEU A 18 -4.02 5.59 7.01
C LEU A 18 -3.44 6.98 6.79
N GLU A 19 -3.77 7.89 7.68
CA GLU A 19 -3.40 9.28 7.51
C GLU A 19 -1.91 9.50 7.69
N SER A 20 -1.45 10.68 7.31
CA SER A 20 -0.02 10.93 7.24
C SER A 20 0.65 10.95 8.61
N ASP A 21 -0.09 11.13 9.67
CA ASP A 21 0.49 11.13 11.01
C ASP A 21 0.38 9.77 11.69
N ILE A 22 0.00 8.73 10.97
CA ILE A 22 -0.17 7.41 11.56
C ILE A 22 1.02 6.55 11.22
N GLN A 23 1.50 5.82 12.21
CA GLN A 23 2.50 4.78 12.02
C GLN A 23 1.86 3.47 12.42
N PHE A 24 1.94 2.51 11.52
CA PHE A 24 1.34 1.20 11.75
C PHE A 24 2.40 0.13 11.60
N SER A 25 2.40 -0.82 12.52
CA SER A 25 3.27 -1.98 12.45
C SER A 25 2.44 -3.22 12.65
N GLY A 26 2.60 -4.20 11.80
CA GLY A 26 1.90 -5.46 11.98
C GLY A 26 1.26 -5.91 10.69
N ASN A 27 0.19 -6.68 10.81
CA ASN A 27 -0.52 -7.21 9.66
C ASN A 27 -1.78 -6.41 9.44
N LEU A 28 -1.98 -5.99 8.21
CA LEU A 28 -3.17 -5.23 7.85
C LEU A 28 -3.88 -5.97 6.74
N GLU A 29 -5.13 -6.30 6.95
CA GLU A 29 -5.94 -6.98 5.95
C GLU A 29 -7.20 -6.20 5.71
N THR A 30 -7.54 -5.99 4.46
CA THR A 30 -8.77 -5.33 4.11
C THR A 30 -9.30 -5.93 2.82
N ALA A 31 -10.60 -6.00 2.69
CA ALA A 31 -11.21 -6.50 1.47
C ALA A 31 -11.44 -5.40 0.46
N LYS A 32 -11.34 -4.15 0.87
CA LYS A 32 -11.58 -3.04 -0.02
C LYS A 32 -10.29 -2.29 -0.29
N SER A 33 -10.39 -1.14 -0.90
CA SER A 33 -9.23 -0.35 -1.22
C SER A 33 -8.61 0.24 0.03
N LEU A 34 -7.31 0.46 -0.03
CA LEU A 34 -6.57 1.00 1.09
C LEU A 34 -5.70 2.15 0.58
N LEU A 35 -5.75 3.26 1.27
CA LEU A 35 -4.91 4.40 0.96
C LEU A 35 -3.97 4.63 2.12
N VAL A 36 -2.67 4.60 1.86
CA VAL A 36 -1.67 4.79 2.88
C VAL A 36 -1.01 6.13 2.66
N LYS A 37 -1.09 6.99 3.65
CA LYS A 37 -0.44 8.29 3.60
C LYS A 37 0.67 8.41 4.63
N GLY A 38 0.68 7.55 5.62
CA GLY A 38 1.66 7.60 6.71
C GLY A 38 2.72 6.54 6.56
N ARG A 39 3.16 6.00 7.67
CA ARG A 39 4.20 4.99 7.68
C ARG A 39 3.60 3.64 8.03
N LEU A 40 4.05 2.63 7.32
CA LEU A 40 3.52 1.31 7.57
C LEU A 40 4.63 0.29 7.42
N SER A 41 4.73 -0.63 8.37
CA SER A 41 5.66 -1.73 8.25
C SER A 41 4.95 -3.02 8.63
N GLY A 42 5.36 -4.11 8.00
CA GLY A 42 4.78 -5.41 8.29
C GLY A 42 4.26 -6.08 7.05
N THR A 43 2.97 -6.41 7.06
CA THR A 43 2.33 -7.14 5.97
C THR A 43 1.01 -6.46 5.62
N ILE A 44 0.75 -6.32 4.34
CA ILE A 44 -0.51 -5.77 3.88
C ILE A 44 -1.15 -6.76 2.93
N THR A 45 -2.41 -7.09 3.19
CA THR A 45 -3.21 -7.88 2.26
C THR A 45 -4.45 -7.05 1.94
N CYS A 46 -4.58 -6.68 0.69
CA CYS A 46 -5.67 -5.82 0.26
C CYS A 46 -6.43 -6.53 -0.85
N GLY A 47 -7.73 -6.59 -0.73
CA GLY A 47 -8.53 -7.32 -1.70
C GLY A 47 -8.85 -6.52 -2.94
N ASP A 48 -8.52 -5.25 -2.95
CA ASP A 48 -8.83 -4.41 -4.08
C ASP A 48 -7.58 -3.57 -4.39
N ASP A 49 -7.69 -2.26 -4.47
CA ASP A 49 -6.59 -1.42 -4.88
C ASP A 49 -5.85 -0.89 -3.67
N LEU A 50 -4.54 -0.87 -3.76
CA LEU A 50 -3.71 -0.27 -2.73
C LEU A 50 -3.06 0.98 -3.30
N TYR A 51 -3.27 2.10 -2.62
CA TYR A 51 -2.68 3.37 -3.03
C TYR A 51 -1.67 3.80 -2.00
N ILE A 52 -0.46 4.09 -2.45
CA ILE A 52 0.58 4.59 -1.57
C ILE A 52 0.82 6.04 -1.95
N ALA A 53 0.42 6.94 -1.07
CA ALA A 53 0.44 8.37 -1.38
C ALA A 53 1.86 8.90 -1.35
N ALA A 54 2.03 10.11 -1.86
CA ALA A 54 3.36 10.69 -1.98
C ALA A 54 4.04 10.88 -0.63
N THR A 55 3.28 11.03 0.44
CA THR A 55 3.85 11.19 1.77
C THR A 55 4.07 9.88 2.49
N ALA A 56 3.71 8.76 1.89
CA ALA A 56 3.76 7.49 2.59
C ALA A 56 5.14 6.85 2.50
N LEU A 57 5.46 6.09 3.54
CA LEU A 57 6.63 5.25 3.56
C LEU A 57 6.18 3.86 3.99
N VAL A 58 6.32 2.90 3.11
CA VAL A 58 5.83 1.56 3.36
C VAL A 58 7.01 0.60 3.27
N ASP A 59 7.20 -0.18 4.33
CA ASP A 59 8.25 -1.18 4.39
C ASP A 59 7.56 -2.49 4.73
N ALA A 60 7.07 -3.20 3.73
CA ALA A 60 6.18 -4.31 4.00
C ALA A 60 6.14 -5.29 2.85
N ASP A 61 5.60 -6.48 3.18
CA ASP A 61 5.21 -7.44 2.16
C ASP A 61 3.76 -7.16 1.82
N ILE A 62 3.49 -6.92 0.54
CA ILE A 62 2.20 -6.46 0.09
C ILE A 62 1.59 -7.45 -0.87
N ARG A 63 0.31 -7.73 -0.68
CA ARG A 63 -0.48 -8.47 -1.64
C ARG A 63 -1.74 -7.69 -1.91
N SER A 64 -2.01 -7.43 -3.17
CA SER A 64 -3.15 -6.62 -3.53
C SER A 64 -3.55 -6.94 -4.96
N ASN A 65 -4.70 -6.46 -5.35
CA ASN A 65 -5.16 -6.64 -6.72
C ASN A 65 -4.40 -5.67 -7.63
N ARG A 66 -4.41 -4.40 -7.28
CA ARG A 66 -3.61 -3.39 -7.98
C ARG A 66 -2.89 -2.55 -6.97
N ILE A 67 -1.69 -2.13 -7.31
CA ILE A 67 -0.90 -1.30 -6.41
C ILE A 67 -0.47 -0.07 -7.18
N ILE A 68 -0.79 1.09 -6.64
CA ILE A 68 -0.40 2.36 -7.24
C ILE A 68 0.51 3.07 -6.26
N ILE A 69 1.73 3.36 -6.68
CA ILE A 69 2.77 3.84 -5.80
C ILE A 69 3.17 5.25 -6.20
N ARG A 70 3.05 6.18 -5.27
CA ARG A 70 3.54 7.53 -5.47
C ARG A 70 4.61 7.88 -4.44
N GLY A 71 4.70 7.15 -3.37
CA GLY A 71 5.63 7.46 -2.29
C GLY A 71 6.75 6.45 -2.23
N GLY A 72 7.17 6.12 -1.02
CA GLY A 72 8.26 5.18 -0.80
C GLY A 72 7.76 3.79 -0.52
N LEU A 73 8.40 2.81 -1.13
CA LEU A 73 8.05 1.42 -0.90
C LEU A 73 9.31 0.60 -0.80
N LYS A 74 9.42 -0.19 0.25
CA LYS A 74 10.49 -1.16 0.42
C LYS A 74 9.87 -2.50 0.71
N GLY A 75 10.57 -3.56 0.35
CA GLY A 75 10.14 -4.91 0.68
C GLY A 75 9.72 -5.68 -0.55
N HIS A 76 8.51 -6.18 -0.54
CA HIS A 76 8.04 -7.06 -1.60
C HIS A 76 6.59 -6.74 -1.89
N ALA A 77 6.24 -6.61 -3.15
CA ALA A 77 4.88 -6.30 -3.53
C ALA A 77 4.42 -7.25 -4.63
N ILE A 78 3.27 -7.87 -4.41
CA ILE A 78 2.68 -8.80 -5.36
C ILE A 78 1.28 -8.30 -5.68
N ALA A 79 1.01 -8.12 -6.95
CA ALA A 79 -0.32 -7.72 -7.40
C ALA A 79 -0.86 -8.75 -8.35
N THR A 80 -2.15 -9.01 -8.29
CA THR A 80 -2.74 -9.98 -9.19
C THR A 80 -3.07 -9.38 -10.54
N GLU A 81 -3.19 -8.07 -10.62
CA GLU A 81 -3.46 -7.41 -11.90
C GLU A 81 -2.33 -6.53 -12.36
N SER A 82 -1.97 -5.52 -11.60
CA SER A 82 -0.94 -4.61 -12.08
C SER A 82 -0.34 -3.83 -10.93
N ILE A 83 0.87 -3.33 -11.18
CA ILE A 83 1.54 -2.41 -10.28
C ILE A 83 1.89 -1.19 -11.10
N GLN A 84 1.53 -0.03 -10.59
CA GLN A 84 1.80 1.22 -11.27
C GLN A 84 2.71 2.06 -10.40
N VAL A 85 3.86 2.40 -10.93
CA VAL A 85 4.85 3.21 -10.22
C VAL A 85 4.85 4.57 -10.87
N LEU A 86 4.43 5.58 -10.12
CA LEU A 86 4.26 6.91 -10.69
C LEU A 86 5.52 7.73 -10.52
N ALA A 87 5.61 8.80 -11.27
CA ALA A 87 6.78 9.65 -11.24
C ALA A 87 6.96 10.21 -9.82
N GLY A 88 8.18 10.29 -9.38
CA GLY A 88 8.49 10.82 -8.06
C GLY A 88 8.50 9.79 -6.96
N SER A 89 8.10 8.56 -7.26
CA SER A 89 8.10 7.54 -6.22
C SER A 89 9.51 6.98 -6.02
N LEU A 90 9.72 6.39 -4.85
CA LEU A 90 11.00 5.80 -4.52
C LEU A 90 10.72 4.35 -4.15
N VAL A 91 11.06 3.45 -5.03
CA VAL A 91 10.74 2.05 -4.85
C VAL A 91 12.02 1.23 -4.76
N GLU A 92 12.21 0.59 -3.62
CA GLU A 92 13.33 -0.32 -3.41
C GLU A 92 12.75 -1.66 -3.02
N ALA A 93 12.00 -2.25 -3.90
CA ALA A 93 11.22 -3.44 -3.58
C ALA A 93 11.19 -4.38 -4.77
N SER A 94 10.91 -5.64 -4.47
CA SER A 94 10.64 -6.63 -5.50
C SER A 94 9.19 -6.52 -5.89
N LEU A 95 8.93 -6.37 -7.17
CA LEU A 95 7.56 -6.19 -7.67
C LEU A 95 7.21 -7.38 -8.54
N GLU A 96 6.04 -7.96 -8.30
CA GLU A 96 5.54 -9.07 -9.10
C GLU A 96 4.11 -8.79 -9.50
N ALA A 97 3.86 -8.78 -10.79
CA ALA A 97 2.51 -8.58 -11.31
C ALA A 97 2.50 -8.96 -12.77
N PRO A 98 1.34 -9.31 -13.31
CA PRO A 98 1.24 -9.55 -14.75
C PRO A 98 1.59 -8.33 -15.56
N GLU A 99 1.34 -7.13 -15.01
CA GLU A 99 1.65 -5.92 -15.71
C GLU A 99 2.25 -4.94 -14.73
N ILE A 100 3.39 -4.37 -15.09
CA ILE A 100 4.02 -3.36 -14.26
C ILE A 100 4.24 -2.14 -15.14
N ILE A 101 3.71 -1.02 -14.72
CA ILE A 101 3.78 0.22 -15.45
C ILE A 101 4.61 1.20 -14.65
N ILE A 102 5.68 1.69 -15.22
CA ILE A 102 6.54 2.64 -14.54
C ILE A 102 6.52 3.93 -15.33
N GLU A 103 6.11 5.00 -14.67
CA GLU A 103 6.07 6.30 -15.28
C GLU A 103 7.28 7.09 -14.86
N ASN A 104 7.96 7.67 -15.84
CA ASN A 104 9.11 8.48 -15.57
C ASN A 104 8.79 9.90 -15.87
N GLU A 105 9.29 10.77 -15.00
CA GLU A 105 9.16 12.13 -15.30
C GLU A 105 10.37 12.55 -16.05
N GLU A 106 10.27 13.23 -16.99
CA GLU A 106 11.40 13.45 -17.72
C GLU A 106 11.58 14.66 -18.10
#